data_966f80c3894a353002bbe8c1652f65e6
#
_entry.id   966f80c3894a353002bbe8c1652f65e6
#
_cell.length_a   1.000
_cell.length_b   1.000
_cell.length_c   1.000
_cell.angle_alpha   90.00
_cell.angle_beta   90.00
_cell.angle_gamma   90.00
#
_symmetry.space_group_name_H-M   'P 1'
#
loop_
_entity.id
_entity.type
_entity.pdbx_description
1 polymer ?
#
loop_
_entity_poly.entity_id
_entity_poly.type
_entity_poly.pdbx_seq_one_letter_code
_entity_poly.pdbx_strand_id
1 'polypeptide(L)'
;MSKVHSSAIITGHVQVSDGAEVGPFCVLDGTMGPITIAAGTRLMHQVSMQGPLTVGERNRFYPGCSVGYPPQDLGFDPDKAGAGCVIGDDNTFRESVSIHRAKMELPTRIGDKNYLMANSHIAHDCVVGSKCIFANNVSLGGHVEIGDGVIFGGVSTVHQFARVGRGAFLGGLTGLSTDLPAFFMLTAINVAGSLNLIGMRRSGMQRSDIDTVRWVYEVVQRRKLSRPNVLIALAERKENPIVQEYMRFIETAKRPITPSTGSALRGTSITTPVE
;
A
#
# COMPACT_ATOMS: atom_id res chain seq x y z
N MET A 1 4.59 -1.82 -32.31
CA MET A 1 3.31 -2.53 -32.30
C MET A 1 3.18 -3.28 -30.99
N SER A 2 1.98 -3.27 -30.40
CA SER A 2 1.64 -4.12 -29.25
C SER A 2 1.65 -5.60 -29.65
N LYS A 3 1.99 -6.49 -28.73
CA LYS A 3 1.97 -7.94 -28.95
C LYS A 3 0.86 -8.55 -28.08
N VAL A 4 -0.20 -9.03 -28.72
CA VAL A 4 -1.30 -9.73 -28.05
C VAL A 4 -1.31 -11.18 -28.53
N HIS A 5 -1.21 -12.12 -27.58
CA HIS A 5 -1.25 -13.55 -27.92
C HIS A 5 -2.66 -13.96 -28.40
N SER A 6 -2.72 -14.84 -29.41
CA SER A 6 -3.99 -15.24 -30.04
C SER A 6 -4.99 -15.93 -29.11
N SER A 7 -4.52 -16.48 -27.97
CA SER A 7 -5.39 -17.08 -26.94
C SER A 7 -5.79 -16.11 -25.83
N ALA A 8 -5.41 -14.83 -25.90
CA ALA A 8 -5.89 -13.82 -24.96
C ALA A 8 -7.36 -13.45 -25.31
N ILE A 9 -8.18 -13.25 -24.28
CA ILE A 9 -9.57 -12.82 -24.40
C ILE A 9 -9.63 -11.34 -24.04
N ILE A 10 -10.09 -10.52 -24.97
CA ILE A 10 -10.25 -9.07 -24.79
C ILE A 10 -11.69 -8.70 -25.11
N THR A 11 -12.37 -8.08 -24.13
CA THR A 11 -13.77 -7.63 -24.27
C THR A 11 -13.92 -6.16 -23.86
N GLY A 12 -14.89 -5.45 -24.45
CA GLY A 12 -15.17 -4.05 -24.14
C GLY A 12 -14.05 -3.09 -24.58
N HIS A 13 -13.88 -2.00 -23.84
CA HIS A 13 -12.91 -0.94 -24.16
C HIS A 13 -11.53 -1.24 -23.59
N VAL A 14 -10.63 -1.79 -24.37
CA VAL A 14 -9.23 -2.10 -23.96
C VAL A 14 -8.26 -1.48 -24.95
N GLN A 15 -7.35 -0.66 -24.43
CA GLN A 15 -6.27 -0.04 -25.19
C GLN A 15 -4.93 -0.61 -24.72
N VAL A 16 -4.20 -1.25 -25.62
CA VAL A 16 -2.85 -1.77 -25.38
C VAL A 16 -1.87 -0.96 -26.22
N SER A 17 -1.02 -0.18 -25.56
CA SER A 17 -0.04 0.70 -26.23
C SER A 17 1.04 -0.09 -26.96
N ASP A 18 1.66 0.55 -27.96
CA ASP A 18 2.81 -0.02 -28.66
C ASP A 18 3.94 -0.35 -27.66
N GLY A 19 4.56 -1.50 -27.87
CA GLY A 19 5.59 -2.02 -26.98
C GLY A 19 5.06 -2.76 -25.73
N ALA A 20 3.76 -2.76 -25.47
CA ALA A 20 3.18 -3.62 -24.45
C ALA A 20 2.93 -5.04 -24.96
N GLU A 21 2.97 -6.03 -24.04
CA GLU A 21 2.85 -7.45 -24.35
C GLU A 21 1.74 -8.07 -23.49
N VAL A 22 0.78 -8.76 -24.13
CA VAL A 22 -0.28 -9.55 -23.49
C VAL A 22 -0.07 -11.02 -23.84
N GLY A 23 0.31 -11.81 -22.86
CA GLY A 23 0.64 -13.23 -22.97
C GLY A 23 -0.56 -14.14 -23.13
N PRO A 24 -0.32 -15.46 -23.24
CA PRO A 24 -1.37 -16.43 -23.48
C PRO A 24 -2.35 -16.55 -22.32
N PHE A 25 -3.62 -16.80 -22.67
CA PHE A 25 -4.72 -17.00 -21.72
C PHE A 25 -4.96 -15.83 -20.75
N CYS A 26 -4.48 -14.63 -21.06
CA CYS A 26 -4.88 -13.43 -20.36
C CYS A 26 -6.32 -13.06 -20.67
N VAL A 27 -7.02 -12.49 -19.68
CA VAL A 27 -8.39 -11.97 -19.83
C VAL A 27 -8.40 -10.50 -19.48
N LEU A 28 -8.79 -9.65 -20.43
CA LEU A 28 -8.91 -8.19 -20.24
C LEU A 28 -10.36 -7.80 -20.50
N ASP A 29 -11.09 -7.51 -19.42
CA ASP A 29 -12.52 -7.18 -19.49
C ASP A 29 -12.73 -5.67 -19.26
N GLY A 30 -12.84 -4.92 -20.34
CA GLY A 30 -13.19 -3.49 -20.37
C GLY A 30 -14.68 -3.20 -20.53
N THR A 31 -15.56 -4.14 -20.23
CA THR A 31 -17.02 -3.93 -20.37
C THR A 31 -17.60 -3.01 -19.32
N MET A 32 -17.08 -3.05 -18.09
CA MET A 32 -17.50 -2.18 -17.00
C MET A 32 -16.83 -0.80 -17.00
N GLY A 33 -15.77 -0.63 -17.76
CA GLY A 33 -15.02 0.61 -17.90
C GLY A 33 -13.70 0.37 -18.64
N PRO A 34 -13.06 1.42 -19.16
CA PRO A 34 -11.89 1.26 -20.00
C PRO A 34 -10.70 0.65 -19.26
N ILE A 35 -9.92 -0.18 -19.96
CA ILE A 35 -8.60 -0.63 -19.55
C ILE A 35 -7.57 0.03 -20.46
N THR A 36 -6.57 0.68 -19.88
CA THR A 36 -5.43 1.24 -20.60
C THR A 36 -4.14 0.60 -20.08
N ILE A 37 -3.33 0.05 -21.00
CA ILE A 37 -2.03 -0.56 -20.69
C ILE A 37 -0.96 0.20 -21.45
N ALA A 38 -0.05 0.87 -20.73
CA ALA A 38 0.99 1.70 -21.32
C ALA A 38 2.19 0.87 -21.81
N ALA A 39 3.09 1.54 -22.54
CA ALA A 39 4.23 0.95 -23.24
C ALA A 39 5.18 0.16 -22.32
N GLY A 40 5.74 -0.91 -22.82
CA GLY A 40 6.71 -1.75 -22.11
C GLY A 40 6.13 -2.63 -21.00
N THR A 41 4.83 -2.47 -20.70
CA THR A 41 4.14 -3.32 -19.71
C THR A 41 3.92 -4.71 -20.27
N ARG A 42 4.19 -5.73 -19.45
CA ARG A 42 4.09 -7.14 -19.82
C ARG A 42 3.12 -7.89 -18.90
N LEU A 43 2.10 -8.45 -19.49
CA LEU A 43 1.25 -9.44 -18.86
C LEU A 43 1.75 -10.82 -19.28
N MET A 44 2.22 -11.63 -18.33
CA MET A 44 2.65 -13.00 -18.65
C MET A 44 1.41 -13.85 -19.02
N HIS A 45 1.39 -15.12 -18.70
CA HIS A 45 0.20 -15.94 -19.00
C HIS A 45 -0.81 -15.89 -17.85
N GLN A 46 -2.11 -16.06 -18.17
CA GLN A 46 -3.20 -16.18 -17.18
C GLN A 46 -3.33 -14.97 -16.24
N VAL A 47 -3.01 -13.77 -16.72
CA VAL A 47 -3.31 -12.53 -16.01
C VAL A 47 -4.73 -12.10 -16.32
N SER A 48 -5.50 -11.74 -15.30
CA SER A 48 -6.88 -11.31 -15.44
C SER A 48 -7.07 -9.87 -14.95
N MET A 49 -7.68 -9.02 -15.79
CA MET A 49 -7.90 -7.60 -15.48
C MET A 49 -9.33 -7.19 -15.81
N GLN A 50 -9.93 -6.39 -14.92
CA GLN A 50 -11.25 -5.79 -15.15
C GLN A 50 -11.18 -4.27 -14.99
N GLY A 51 -11.82 -3.55 -15.91
CA GLY A 51 -11.88 -2.08 -15.87
C GLY A 51 -12.95 -1.52 -14.91
N PRO A 52 -12.88 -0.24 -14.57
CA PRO A 52 -11.93 0.78 -15.06
C PRO A 52 -10.52 0.57 -14.51
N LEU A 53 -9.51 0.56 -15.38
CA LEU A 53 -8.12 0.30 -14.96
C LEU A 53 -7.13 1.07 -15.85
N THR A 54 -6.23 1.81 -15.21
CA THR A 54 -5.09 2.42 -15.90
C THR A 54 -3.79 1.80 -15.38
N VAL A 55 -2.99 1.26 -16.28
CA VAL A 55 -1.68 0.68 -15.98
C VAL A 55 -0.61 1.47 -16.72
N GLY A 56 0.33 2.02 -15.96
CA GLY A 56 1.47 2.77 -16.47
C GLY A 56 2.47 1.92 -17.24
N GLU A 57 3.66 2.46 -17.45
CA GLU A 57 4.70 1.88 -18.27
C GLU A 57 5.55 0.83 -17.55
N ARG A 58 6.13 -0.12 -18.32
CA ARG A 58 7.17 -1.08 -17.88
C ARG A 58 6.79 -1.93 -16.66
N ASN A 59 5.51 -2.08 -16.40
CA ASN A 59 5.02 -2.98 -15.37
C ASN A 59 5.17 -4.46 -15.79
N ARG A 60 5.33 -5.35 -14.83
CA ARG A 60 5.38 -6.80 -15.05
C ARG A 60 4.37 -7.51 -14.18
N PHE A 61 3.44 -8.22 -14.83
CA PHE A 61 2.44 -9.05 -14.15
C PHE A 61 2.76 -10.52 -14.40
N TYR A 62 3.02 -11.23 -13.33
CA TYR A 62 3.30 -12.65 -13.32
C TYR A 62 2.00 -13.48 -13.37
N PRO A 63 2.09 -14.79 -13.61
CA PRO A 63 0.90 -15.63 -13.80
C PRO A 63 -0.08 -15.58 -12.63
N GLY A 64 -1.37 -15.59 -12.96
CA GLY A 64 -2.45 -15.61 -11.98
C GLY A 64 -2.73 -14.28 -11.29
N CYS A 65 -2.06 -13.19 -11.67
CA CYS A 65 -2.42 -11.87 -11.17
C CYS A 65 -3.86 -11.50 -11.54
N SER A 66 -4.58 -10.92 -10.58
CA SER A 66 -5.98 -10.52 -10.69
C SER A 66 -6.13 -9.05 -10.30
N VAL A 67 -6.50 -8.16 -11.23
CA VAL A 67 -6.46 -6.71 -11.04
C VAL A 67 -7.77 -6.05 -11.45
N GLY A 68 -8.26 -5.12 -10.62
CA GLY A 68 -9.42 -4.30 -10.94
C GLY A 68 -10.77 -4.97 -10.67
N TYR A 69 -10.79 -6.16 -10.07
CA TYR A 69 -12.02 -6.84 -9.68
C TYR A 69 -12.76 -6.12 -8.54
N PRO A 70 -14.06 -6.41 -8.33
CA PRO A 70 -14.86 -5.73 -7.32
C PRO A 70 -14.26 -5.79 -5.92
N PRO A 71 -14.53 -4.77 -5.09
CA PRO A 71 -14.25 -4.84 -3.65
C PRO A 71 -14.79 -6.11 -2.99
N GLN A 72 -14.01 -6.70 -2.09
CA GLN A 72 -14.48 -7.75 -1.18
C GLN A 72 -15.24 -7.11 0.00
N ASP A 73 -16.32 -6.44 -0.32
CA ASP A 73 -17.18 -5.71 0.61
C ASP A 73 -18.63 -6.10 0.33
N LEU A 74 -19.33 -6.65 1.33
CA LEU A 74 -20.70 -7.12 1.19
C LEU A 74 -21.69 -6.01 0.82
N GLY A 75 -21.37 -4.75 1.14
CA GLY A 75 -22.17 -3.59 0.78
C GLY A 75 -21.87 -3.00 -0.60
N PHE A 76 -20.95 -3.61 -1.38
CA PHE A 76 -20.65 -3.16 -2.74
C PHE A 76 -21.39 -4.00 -3.77
N ASP A 77 -22.08 -3.33 -4.70
CA ASP A 77 -22.73 -3.97 -5.84
C ASP A 77 -21.66 -4.35 -6.90
N PRO A 78 -21.37 -5.62 -7.13
CA PRO A 78 -20.31 -6.06 -8.05
C PRO A 78 -20.53 -5.63 -9.50
N ASP A 79 -21.78 -5.30 -9.88
CA ASP A 79 -22.14 -4.83 -11.21
C ASP A 79 -21.85 -3.32 -11.41
N LYS A 80 -21.39 -2.61 -10.37
CA LYS A 80 -20.95 -1.22 -10.49
C LYS A 80 -19.47 -1.14 -10.85
N ALA A 81 -19.14 -0.21 -11.73
CA ALA A 81 -17.77 0.06 -12.16
C ALA A 81 -16.88 0.56 -11.00
N GLY A 82 -17.42 1.37 -10.06
CA GLY A 82 -16.64 2.08 -9.07
C GLY A 82 -15.66 3.08 -9.70
N ALA A 83 -14.72 3.60 -8.91
CA ALA A 83 -13.71 4.53 -9.43
C ALA A 83 -12.47 3.83 -10.04
N GLY A 84 -12.44 2.50 -10.03
CA GLY A 84 -11.38 1.74 -10.69
C GLY A 84 -10.06 1.65 -9.94
N CYS A 85 -9.00 1.37 -10.70
CA CYS A 85 -7.61 1.30 -10.23
C CYS A 85 -6.69 2.12 -11.12
N VAL A 86 -5.66 2.71 -10.51
CA VAL A 86 -4.55 3.37 -11.21
C VAL A 86 -3.23 2.82 -10.69
N ILE A 87 -2.43 2.28 -11.58
CA ILE A 87 -1.11 1.70 -11.32
C ILE A 87 -0.07 2.54 -12.06
N GLY A 88 0.95 3.01 -11.35
CA GLY A 88 2.07 3.75 -11.90
C GLY A 88 3.03 2.90 -12.72
N ASP A 89 4.29 3.29 -12.77
CA ASP A 89 5.32 2.73 -13.64
C ASP A 89 6.26 1.76 -12.91
N ASP A 90 6.94 0.91 -13.70
CA ASP A 90 8.06 0.06 -13.25
C ASP A 90 7.74 -0.90 -12.09
N ASN A 91 6.48 -1.25 -11.88
CA ASN A 91 6.09 -2.18 -10.83
C ASN A 91 6.26 -3.65 -11.27
N THR A 92 6.51 -4.52 -10.29
CA THR A 92 6.52 -5.97 -10.48
C THR A 92 5.52 -6.62 -9.55
N PHE A 93 4.53 -7.31 -10.15
CA PHE A 93 3.50 -8.07 -9.46
C PHE A 93 3.77 -9.55 -9.70
N ARG A 94 4.22 -10.27 -8.66
CA ARG A 94 4.52 -11.69 -8.74
C ARG A 94 3.25 -12.52 -8.76
N GLU A 95 3.42 -13.82 -8.77
CA GLU A 95 2.36 -14.80 -9.01
C GLU A 95 1.17 -14.60 -8.06
N SER A 96 -0.04 -14.63 -8.59
CA SER A 96 -1.30 -14.57 -7.83
C SER A 96 -1.46 -13.30 -6.97
N VAL A 97 -0.82 -12.20 -7.33
CA VAL A 97 -1.10 -10.89 -6.70
C VAL A 97 -2.51 -10.45 -7.07
N SER A 98 -3.27 -9.97 -6.09
CA SER A 98 -4.63 -9.45 -6.30
C SER A 98 -4.76 -7.99 -5.87
N ILE A 99 -5.45 -7.19 -6.71
CA ILE A 99 -5.68 -5.76 -6.48
C ILE A 99 -7.13 -5.45 -6.83
N HIS A 100 -7.87 -4.90 -5.87
CA HIS A 100 -9.28 -4.59 -6.06
C HIS A 100 -9.49 -3.12 -6.41
N ARG A 101 -10.48 -2.86 -7.30
CA ARG A 101 -10.91 -1.51 -7.63
C ARG A 101 -11.56 -0.82 -6.44
N ALA A 102 -11.60 0.52 -6.50
CA ALA A 102 -12.19 1.32 -5.43
C ALA A 102 -13.72 1.22 -5.38
N LYS A 103 -14.25 1.29 -4.17
CA LYS A 103 -15.68 1.46 -3.85
C LYS A 103 -16.07 2.93 -3.86
N MET A 104 -15.17 3.80 -3.37
CA MET A 104 -15.40 5.24 -3.20
C MET A 104 -15.12 6.02 -4.51
N GLU A 105 -15.11 7.35 -4.43
CA GLU A 105 -14.99 8.25 -5.59
C GLU A 105 -13.58 8.29 -6.19
N LEU A 106 -12.55 7.99 -5.41
CA LEU A 106 -11.16 7.97 -5.88
C LEU A 106 -10.70 6.54 -6.15
N PRO A 107 -9.92 6.30 -7.22
CA PRO A 107 -9.46 4.96 -7.54
C PRO A 107 -8.50 4.40 -6.49
N THR A 108 -8.45 3.08 -6.34
CA THR A 108 -7.31 2.40 -5.70
C THR A 108 -6.05 2.77 -6.45
N ARG A 109 -5.02 3.25 -5.73
CA ARG A 109 -3.79 3.79 -6.34
C ARG A 109 -2.56 3.04 -5.90
N ILE A 110 -1.70 2.73 -6.86
CA ILE A 110 -0.39 2.14 -6.63
C ILE A 110 0.63 3.01 -7.37
N GLY A 111 1.62 3.51 -6.65
CA GLY A 111 2.70 4.31 -7.21
C GLY A 111 3.67 3.49 -8.06
N ASP A 112 4.92 3.94 -8.13
CA ASP A 112 5.93 3.43 -9.03
C ASP A 112 6.94 2.51 -8.32
N LYS A 113 7.58 1.63 -9.10
CA LYS A 113 8.74 0.82 -8.67
C LYS A 113 8.47 -0.05 -7.43
N ASN A 114 7.24 -0.49 -7.27
CA ASN A 114 6.86 -1.40 -6.22
C ASN A 114 7.17 -2.85 -6.62
N TYR A 115 7.51 -3.68 -5.64
CA TYR A 115 7.74 -5.11 -5.81
C TYR A 115 6.81 -5.90 -4.89
N LEU A 116 5.79 -6.50 -5.46
CA LEU A 116 4.81 -7.31 -4.73
C LEU A 116 5.11 -8.79 -5.00
N MET A 117 5.51 -9.52 -3.95
CA MET A 117 5.77 -10.96 -4.05
C MET A 117 4.48 -11.75 -4.06
N ALA A 118 4.62 -13.05 -4.32
CA ALA A 118 3.48 -13.93 -4.57
C ALA A 118 2.41 -13.89 -3.48
N ASN A 119 1.15 -13.96 -3.93
CA ASN A 119 -0.06 -13.95 -3.09
C ASN A 119 -0.26 -12.68 -2.25
N SER A 120 0.42 -11.56 -2.57
CA SER A 120 0.13 -10.28 -1.91
C SER A 120 -1.23 -9.75 -2.36
N HIS A 121 -1.95 -9.11 -1.45
CA HIS A 121 -3.27 -8.57 -1.67
C HIS A 121 -3.35 -7.08 -1.34
N ILE A 122 -3.92 -6.28 -2.24
CA ILE A 122 -4.29 -4.89 -2.01
C ILE A 122 -5.79 -4.76 -2.18
N ALA A 123 -6.50 -4.49 -1.07
CA ALA A 123 -7.94 -4.29 -1.10
C ALA A 123 -8.32 -2.94 -1.74
N HIS A 124 -9.61 -2.72 -1.85
CA HIS A 124 -10.22 -1.53 -2.44
C HIS A 124 -9.85 -0.24 -1.71
N ASP A 125 -9.87 0.88 -2.43
CA ASP A 125 -9.65 2.22 -1.89
C ASP A 125 -8.28 2.44 -1.21
N CYS A 126 -7.32 1.54 -1.41
CA CYS A 126 -5.97 1.71 -0.91
C CYS A 126 -5.18 2.73 -1.71
N VAL A 127 -4.29 3.44 -1.02
CA VAL A 127 -3.27 4.31 -1.62
C VAL A 127 -1.91 3.79 -1.24
N VAL A 128 -1.16 3.27 -2.20
CA VAL A 128 0.19 2.73 -2.00
C VAL A 128 1.18 3.65 -2.70
N GLY A 129 2.16 4.14 -1.96
CA GLY A 129 3.26 4.94 -2.48
C GLY A 129 4.19 4.18 -3.42
N SER A 130 5.37 4.70 -3.64
CA SER A 130 6.37 4.16 -4.55
C SER A 130 7.48 3.42 -3.82
N LYS A 131 8.19 2.51 -4.54
CA LYS A 131 9.36 1.77 -4.04
C LYS A 131 9.08 0.90 -2.81
N CYS A 132 7.84 0.46 -2.63
CA CYS A 132 7.47 -0.46 -1.57
C CYS A 132 7.82 -1.91 -1.93
N ILE A 133 8.11 -2.72 -0.91
CA ILE A 133 8.37 -4.15 -1.06
C ILE A 133 7.38 -4.92 -0.20
N PHE A 134 6.59 -5.77 -0.84
CA PHE A 134 5.64 -6.66 -0.19
C PHE A 134 6.19 -8.08 -0.29
N ALA A 135 6.62 -8.67 0.82
CA ALA A 135 6.98 -10.08 0.81
C ALA A 135 5.74 -10.97 0.61
N ASN A 136 5.94 -12.26 0.45
CA ASN A 136 4.86 -13.21 0.17
C ASN A 136 3.71 -13.14 1.19
N ASN A 137 2.47 -13.23 0.70
CA ASN A 137 1.24 -13.27 1.49
C ASN A 137 0.98 -12.01 2.36
N VAL A 138 1.51 -10.86 1.98
CA VAL A 138 1.16 -9.58 2.62
C VAL A 138 -0.25 -9.19 2.21
N SER A 139 -1.07 -8.73 3.16
CA SER A 139 -2.44 -8.31 2.88
C SER A 139 -2.76 -6.93 3.46
N LEU A 140 -3.26 -6.04 2.60
CA LEU A 140 -3.81 -4.76 3.00
C LEU A 140 -5.34 -4.82 2.99
N GLY A 141 -5.98 -4.44 4.08
CA GLY A 141 -7.43 -4.20 4.14
C GLY A 141 -7.83 -2.93 3.39
N GLY A 142 -9.12 -2.71 3.20
CA GLY A 142 -9.62 -1.53 2.47
C GLY A 142 -9.19 -0.20 3.08
N HIS A 143 -9.05 0.84 2.25
CA HIS A 143 -8.71 2.21 2.67
C HIS A 143 -7.36 2.37 3.40
N VAL A 144 -6.43 1.44 3.22
CA VAL A 144 -5.08 1.54 3.79
C VAL A 144 -4.24 2.52 2.99
N GLU A 145 -3.51 3.39 3.71
CA GLU A 145 -2.58 4.34 3.11
C GLU A 145 -1.13 3.95 3.44
N ILE A 146 -0.31 3.72 2.42
CA ILE A 146 1.09 3.33 2.54
C ILE A 146 1.99 4.41 1.92
N GLY A 147 2.91 4.94 2.69
CA GLY A 147 3.94 5.88 2.20
C GLY A 147 5.02 5.19 1.37
N ASP A 148 5.92 5.97 0.79
CA ASP A 148 6.99 5.47 -0.06
C ASP A 148 8.01 4.60 0.69
N GLY A 149 8.56 3.60 0.01
CA GLY A 149 9.68 2.80 0.51
C GLY A 149 9.37 1.92 1.71
N VAL A 150 8.11 1.62 1.98
CA VAL A 150 7.70 0.70 3.05
C VAL A 150 8.07 -0.73 2.67
N ILE A 151 8.57 -1.47 3.65
CA ILE A 151 8.92 -2.90 3.48
C ILE A 151 8.03 -3.74 4.41
N PHE A 152 7.36 -4.70 3.81
CA PHE A 152 6.51 -5.66 4.51
C PHE A 152 7.20 -7.03 4.54
N GLY A 153 7.42 -7.57 5.73
CA GLY A 153 7.82 -8.96 5.94
C GLY A 153 6.70 -9.92 5.60
N GLY A 154 7.05 -11.17 5.27
CA GLY A 154 6.08 -12.18 4.83
C GLY A 154 4.93 -12.38 5.82
N VAL A 155 3.72 -12.59 5.29
CA VAL A 155 2.50 -12.83 6.08
C VAL A 155 2.16 -11.68 7.03
N SER A 156 2.67 -10.47 6.80
CA SER A 156 2.24 -9.30 7.56
C SER A 156 0.93 -8.73 7.00
N THR A 157 0.11 -8.16 7.88
CA THR A 157 -1.21 -7.65 7.51
C THR A 157 -1.44 -6.24 8.05
N VAL A 158 -2.19 -5.44 7.29
CA VAL A 158 -2.61 -4.09 7.71
C VAL A 158 -4.13 -4.01 7.68
N HIS A 159 -4.71 -3.71 8.83
CA HIS A 159 -6.16 -3.57 8.98
C HIS A 159 -6.68 -2.35 8.21
N GLN A 160 -7.90 -2.44 7.70
CA GLN A 160 -8.56 -1.34 6.97
C GLN A 160 -8.45 0.01 7.68
N PHE A 161 -8.30 1.09 6.91
CA PHE A 161 -8.16 2.48 7.38
C PHE A 161 -6.88 2.78 8.18
N ALA A 162 -5.95 1.85 8.34
CA ALA A 162 -4.67 2.14 8.98
C ALA A 162 -3.70 2.81 7.99
N ARG A 163 -2.77 3.60 8.53
CA ARG A 163 -1.76 4.29 7.74
C ARG A 163 -0.36 3.86 8.14
N VAL A 164 0.50 3.72 7.15
CA VAL A 164 1.91 3.38 7.31
C VAL A 164 2.76 4.48 6.68
N GLY A 165 3.53 5.19 7.49
CA GLY A 165 4.41 6.26 7.03
C GLY A 165 5.60 5.74 6.21
N ARG A 166 6.16 6.60 5.37
CA ARG A 166 7.27 6.24 4.46
C ARG A 166 8.45 5.58 5.18
N GLY A 167 9.10 4.65 4.49
CA GLY A 167 10.28 3.97 5.01
C GLY A 167 10.06 3.11 6.26
N ALA A 168 8.82 2.91 6.69
CA ALA A 168 8.49 2.00 7.78
C ALA A 168 8.80 0.54 7.40
N PHE A 169 8.97 -0.30 8.39
CA PHE A 169 9.21 -1.72 8.20
C PHE A 169 8.24 -2.53 9.06
N LEU A 170 7.53 -3.45 8.45
CA LEU A 170 6.69 -4.41 9.17
C LEU A 170 7.40 -5.77 9.21
N GLY A 171 7.63 -6.30 10.40
CA GLY A 171 8.20 -7.65 10.57
C GLY A 171 7.32 -8.72 9.98
N GLY A 172 7.89 -9.88 9.65
CA GLY A 172 7.10 -11.03 9.21
C GLY A 172 6.14 -11.50 10.32
N LEU A 173 4.97 -12.06 9.93
CA LEU A 173 3.94 -12.55 10.84
C LEU A 173 3.38 -11.46 11.79
N THR A 174 3.48 -10.18 11.42
CA THR A 174 2.94 -9.07 12.22
C THR A 174 1.60 -8.57 11.67
N GLY A 175 0.79 -7.97 12.56
CA GLY A 175 -0.48 -7.33 12.23
C GLY A 175 -0.52 -5.89 12.73
N LEU A 176 -0.99 -4.98 11.89
CA LEU A 176 -1.14 -3.56 12.21
C LEU A 176 -2.61 -3.14 12.11
N SER A 177 -3.19 -2.63 13.22
CA SER A 177 -4.52 -2.03 13.24
C SER A 177 -4.54 -0.55 13.69
N THR A 178 -3.36 0.01 13.87
CA THR A 178 -3.09 1.38 14.31
C THR A 178 -2.28 2.12 13.24
N ASP A 179 -2.01 3.42 13.41
CA ASP A 179 -1.18 4.18 12.48
C ASP A 179 0.30 4.04 12.84
N LEU A 180 1.13 3.59 11.90
CA LEU A 180 2.57 3.42 12.05
C LEU A 180 3.32 4.60 11.42
N PRO A 181 4.00 5.46 12.20
CA PRO A 181 4.72 6.60 11.66
C PRO A 181 5.91 6.22 10.77
N ALA A 182 6.42 7.21 10.02
CA ALA A 182 7.54 7.03 9.11
C ALA A 182 8.76 6.41 9.81
N PHE A 183 9.46 5.50 9.13
CA PHE A 183 10.66 4.80 9.60
C PHE A 183 10.52 3.98 10.89
N PHE A 184 9.32 3.85 11.44
CA PHE A 184 9.11 2.97 12.59
C PHE A 184 9.08 1.50 12.14
N MET A 185 9.52 0.60 13.02
CA MET A 185 9.50 -0.83 12.77
C MET A 185 8.41 -1.50 13.63
N LEU A 186 7.46 -2.15 12.97
CA LEU A 186 6.50 -3.03 13.61
C LEU A 186 7.20 -4.38 13.90
N THR A 187 7.41 -4.68 15.18
CA THR A 187 8.15 -5.87 15.64
C THR A 187 7.27 -6.98 16.19
N ALA A 188 6.03 -6.64 16.51
CA ALA A 188 4.95 -7.57 16.90
C ALA A 188 3.60 -6.94 16.55
N ILE A 189 2.49 -7.63 16.82
CA ILE A 189 1.14 -7.11 16.55
C ILE A 189 0.94 -5.79 17.30
N ASN A 190 0.74 -4.70 16.54
CA ASN A 190 0.57 -3.34 17.05
C ASN A 190 1.70 -2.85 17.99
N VAL A 191 2.93 -3.28 17.76
CA VAL A 191 4.10 -2.85 18.55
C VAL A 191 5.17 -2.27 17.65
N ALA A 192 5.44 -0.97 17.78
CA ALA A 192 6.52 -0.25 17.10
C ALA A 192 7.79 -0.24 17.95
N GLY A 193 8.47 -1.39 18.08
CA GLY A 193 9.55 -1.60 19.02
C GLY A 193 10.88 -0.89 18.70
N SER A 194 11.08 -0.43 17.46
CA SER A 194 12.35 0.18 17.03
C SER A 194 12.20 1.06 15.78
N LEU A 195 13.33 1.57 15.27
CA LEU A 195 13.44 2.35 14.04
C LEU A 195 14.13 1.56 12.93
N ASN A 196 13.70 1.77 11.70
CA ASN A 196 14.32 1.23 10.48
C ASN A 196 15.62 1.99 10.12
N LEU A 197 16.64 1.90 10.99
CA LEU A 197 17.92 2.58 10.78
C LEU A 197 18.64 2.10 9.52
N ILE A 198 18.48 0.83 9.17
CA ILE A 198 19.08 0.26 7.95
C ILE A 198 18.41 0.86 6.71
N GLY A 199 17.09 0.93 6.69
CA GLY A 199 16.33 1.54 5.60
C GLY A 199 16.69 3.01 5.39
N MET A 200 16.77 3.79 6.47
CA MET A 200 17.18 5.20 6.42
C MET A 200 18.58 5.37 5.79
N ARG A 201 19.56 4.56 6.22
CA ARG A 201 20.92 4.62 5.65
C ARG A 201 20.95 4.22 4.18
N ARG A 202 20.25 3.15 3.81
CA ARG A 202 20.17 2.67 2.41
C ARG A 202 19.47 3.64 1.47
N SER A 203 18.54 4.44 1.99
CA SER A 203 17.89 5.51 1.21
C SER A 203 18.77 6.76 1.02
N GLY A 204 19.99 6.78 1.57
CA GLY A 204 20.90 7.93 1.48
C GLY A 204 20.58 9.05 2.46
N MET A 205 19.76 8.80 3.50
CA MET A 205 19.39 9.80 4.49
C MET A 205 20.60 10.30 5.27
N GLN A 206 20.73 11.62 5.41
CA GLN A 206 21.85 12.22 6.13
C GLN A 206 21.80 11.91 7.62
N ARG A 207 22.97 11.90 8.28
CA ARG A 207 23.05 11.57 9.71
C ARG A 207 22.23 12.51 10.59
N SER A 208 22.22 13.80 10.28
CA SER A 208 21.41 14.81 10.96
C SER A 208 19.91 14.49 10.92
N ASP A 209 19.45 13.99 9.77
CA ASP A 209 18.05 13.62 9.56
C ASP A 209 17.69 12.35 10.33
N ILE A 210 18.61 11.37 10.34
CA ILE A 210 18.46 10.15 11.16
C ILE A 210 18.40 10.51 12.65
N ASP A 211 19.21 11.44 13.10
CA ASP A 211 19.20 11.89 14.50
C ASP A 211 17.91 12.67 14.83
N THR A 212 17.35 13.39 13.85
CA THR A 212 16.01 14.01 13.99
C THR A 212 14.92 12.95 14.15
N VAL A 213 14.93 11.89 13.31
CA VAL A 213 13.96 10.77 13.43
C VAL A 213 14.10 10.06 14.79
N ARG A 214 15.32 9.86 15.28
CA ARG A 214 15.55 9.30 16.64
C ARG A 214 14.94 10.15 17.74
N TRP A 215 15.13 11.47 17.65
CA TRP A 215 14.51 12.39 18.59
C TRP A 215 12.98 12.35 18.54
N VAL A 216 12.40 12.33 17.33
CA VAL A 216 10.94 12.17 17.17
C VAL A 216 10.47 10.85 17.80
N TYR A 217 11.17 9.74 17.53
CA TYR A 217 10.83 8.44 18.12
C TYR A 217 10.84 8.48 19.65
N GLU A 218 11.82 9.15 20.24
CA GLU A 218 11.88 9.34 21.68
C GLU A 218 10.67 10.12 22.20
N VAL A 219 10.33 11.24 21.57
CA VAL A 219 9.15 12.06 21.93
C VAL A 219 7.87 11.25 21.83
N VAL A 220 7.63 10.57 20.70
CA VAL A 220 6.38 9.86 20.40
C VAL A 220 6.23 8.59 21.24
N GLN A 221 7.33 7.85 21.49
CA GLN A 221 7.25 6.50 22.04
C GLN A 221 7.69 6.41 23.51
N ARG A 222 8.67 7.20 23.92
CA ARG A 222 9.32 7.01 25.23
C ARG A 222 8.88 8.00 26.30
N ARG A 223 8.49 9.21 25.93
CA ARG A 223 8.06 10.23 26.89
C ARG A 223 6.67 9.99 27.47
N LYS A 224 5.94 8.99 27.01
CA LYS A 224 4.57 8.63 27.48
C LYS A 224 3.60 9.82 27.51
N LEU A 225 3.72 10.71 26.54
CA LEU A 225 2.89 11.90 26.41
C LEU A 225 1.54 11.57 25.79
N SER A 226 0.49 12.32 26.14
CA SER A 226 -0.74 12.33 25.39
C SER A 226 -0.52 12.90 23.98
N ARG A 227 -1.39 12.57 23.03
CA ARG A 227 -1.25 13.04 21.63
C ARG A 227 -1.13 14.57 21.52
N PRO A 228 -1.92 15.41 22.20
CA PRO A 228 -1.70 16.86 22.18
C PRO A 228 -0.32 17.27 22.70
N ASN A 229 0.15 16.65 23.79
CA ASN A 229 1.45 16.93 24.38
C ASN A 229 2.63 16.46 23.50
N VAL A 230 2.45 15.38 22.71
CA VAL A 230 3.40 14.99 21.68
C VAL A 230 3.56 16.11 20.65
N LEU A 231 2.45 16.66 20.15
CA LEU A 231 2.48 17.75 19.17
C LEU A 231 3.14 19.01 19.72
N ILE A 232 2.88 19.37 20.98
CA ILE A 232 3.53 20.49 21.66
C ILE A 232 5.06 20.25 21.73
N ALA A 233 5.48 19.04 22.12
CA ALA A 233 6.91 18.72 22.21
C ALA A 233 7.59 18.70 20.83
N LEU A 234 6.91 18.19 19.79
CA LEU A 234 7.44 18.22 18.43
C LEU A 234 7.57 19.65 17.89
N ALA A 235 6.68 20.57 18.30
CA ALA A 235 6.71 21.97 17.88
C ALA A 235 8.01 22.71 18.32
N GLU A 236 8.79 22.18 19.28
CA GLU A 236 10.12 22.70 19.63
C GLU A 236 11.08 22.72 18.41
N ARG A 237 10.85 21.87 17.42
CA ARG A 237 11.66 21.77 16.20
C ARG A 237 10.78 21.87 14.92
N LYS A 238 9.70 22.64 14.98
CA LYS A 238 8.71 22.76 13.89
C LYS A 238 9.28 23.26 12.55
N GLU A 239 10.43 23.93 12.56
CA GLU A 239 11.09 24.39 11.33
C GLU A 239 11.74 23.26 10.53
N ASN A 240 11.95 22.09 11.16
CA ASN A 240 12.53 20.93 10.49
C ASN A 240 11.46 20.20 9.65
N PRO A 241 11.66 20.02 8.33
CA PRO A 241 10.67 19.37 7.45
C PRO A 241 10.28 17.95 7.87
N ILE A 242 11.22 17.19 8.44
CA ILE A 242 10.96 15.84 8.95
C ILE A 242 10.01 15.91 10.15
N VAL A 243 10.24 16.84 11.08
CA VAL A 243 9.35 17.02 12.24
C VAL A 243 7.95 17.44 11.78
N GLN A 244 7.84 18.33 10.79
CA GLN A 244 6.55 18.72 10.20
C GLN A 244 5.79 17.53 9.61
N GLU A 245 6.49 16.61 8.94
CA GLU A 245 5.89 15.38 8.41
C GLU A 245 5.24 14.55 9.53
N TYR A 246 5.97 14.33 10.64
CA TYR A 246 5.41 13.60 11.79
C TYR A 246 4.26 14.34 12.46
N MET A 247 4.36 15.66 12.60
CA MET A 247 3.25 16.45 13.16
C MET A 247 1.99 16.28 12.33
N ARG A 248 2.07 16.46 11.00
CA ARG A 248 0.92 16.26 10.10
C ARG A 248 0.37 14.83 10.19
N PHE A 249 1.25 13.83 10.20
CA PHE A 249 0.83 12.43 10.32
C PHE A 249 0.06 12.18 11.62
N ILE A 250 0.51 12.74 12.74
CA ILE A 250 -0.10 12.58 14.06
C ILE A 250 -1.39 13.41 14.17
N GLU A 251 -1.41 14.65 13.68
CA GLU A 251 -2.61 15.52 13.71
C GLU A 251 -3.78 14.91 12.97
N THR A 252 -3.52 14.38 11.78
CA THR A 252 -4.56 13.80 10.90
C THR A 252 -4.92 12.36 11.24
N ALA A 253 -4.27 11.75 12.25
CA ALA A 253 -4.50 10.35 12.60
C ALA A 253 -5.92 10.13 13.14
N LYS A 254 -6.68 9.26 12.48
CA LYS A 254 -8.00 8.81 12.94
C LYS A 254 -7.88 7.59 13.87
N ARG A 255 -6.78 6.85 13.76
CA ARG A 255 -6.45 5.69 14.60
C ARG A 255 -5.38 6.06 15.63
N PRO A 256 -5.23 5.28 16.71
CA PRO A 256 -4.11 5.45 17.63
C PRO A 256 -2.76 5.31 16.91
N ILE A 257 -1.75 6.06 17.33
CA ILE A 257 -0.38 5.83 16.89
C ILE A 257 0.13 4.54 17.52
N THR A 258 0.77 3.68 16.73
CA THR A 258 1.30 2.39 17.17
C THR A 258 2.26 2.56 18.34
N PRO A 259 2.02 1.96 19.53
CA PRO A 259 2.88 2.11 20.70
C PRO A 259 4.17 1.28 20.60
N SER A 260 5.17 1.61 21.40
CA SER A 260 6.44 0.86 21.47
C SER A 260 6.41 -0.40 22.35
N THR A 261 5.35 -0.59 23.11
CA THR A 261 5.15 -1.75 24.00
C THR A 261 3.74 -2.29 23.89
N GLY A 262 3.56 -3.60 24.11
CA GLY A 262 2.31 -4.33 23.93
C GLY A 262 1.16 -4.02 24.89
N SER A 263 1.16 -2.87 25.59
CA SER A 263 0.08 -2.48 26.51
C SER A 263 -1.24 -2.08 25.83
N ALA A 264 -1.28 -1.99 24.52
CA ALA A 264 -2.47 -1.56 23.76
C ALA A 264 -3.58 -2.62 23.62
N LEU A 265 -3.37 -3.86 24.06
CA LEU A 265 -4.39 -4.92 23.98
C LEU A 265 -5.33 -4.97 25.18
N ARG A 266 -5.20 -4.08 26.18
CA ARG A 266 -6.14 -3.99 27.28
C ARG A 266 -7.15 -2.89 27.00
N GLY A 267 -8.24 -3.20 26.30
CA GLY A 267 -9.43 -2.33 26.32
C GLY A 267 -10.03 -1.88 24.99
N THR A 268 -9.71 -2.49 23.86
CA THR A 268 -10.57 -2.33 22.68
C THR A 268 -11.27 -3.66 22.41
N SER A 269 -12.49 -3.79 22.95
CA SER A 269 -13.47 -4.66 22.33
C SER A 269 -13.58 -4.25 20.87
N ILE A 270 -13.25 -5.16 19.97
CA ILE A 270 -13.51 -4.99 18.53
C ILE A 270 -15.03 -5.09 18.37
N THR A 271 -15.74 -3.99 18.63
CA THR A 271 -17.06 -3.82 18.08
C THR A 271 -16.87 -3.19 16.71
N THR A 272 -16.71 -4.02 15.71
CA THR A 272 -16.98 -3.63 14.33
C THR A 272 -18.48 -3.44 14.20
N PRO A 273 -18.98 -2.25 13.85
CA PRO A 273 -20.30 -2.19 13.26
C PRO A 273 -20.20 -2.93 11.92
N VAL A 274 -20.97 -4.00 11.80
CA VAL A 274 -21.33 -4.57 10.52
C VAL A 274 -22.39 -3.60 9.97
N GLU A 275 -21.99 -2.66 9.11
CA GLU A 275 -22.90 -1.90 8.27
C GLU A 275 -22.66 -2.28 6.80
#